data_5e7eaabf640513862b08d6ece4c5b0de
#
_entry.id   5e7eaabf640513862b08d6ece4c5b0de
#
_cell.length_a   1.000
_cell.length_b   1.000
_cell.length_c   1.000
_cell.angle_alpha   90.00
_cell.angle_beta   90.00
_cell.angle_gamma   90.00
#
_symmetry.space_group_name_H-M   'P 1'
#
loop_
_entity.id
_entity.type
_entity.pdbx_description
1 polymer ?
#
loop_
_entity_poly.entity_id
_entity_poly.type
_entity_poly.pdbx_seq_one_letter_code
_entity_poly.pdbx_strand_id
1 'polypeptide(L)'
;MSEQFVTTTKHFRKLLAAGYLLIVLLVGGIICTWLGEWRDLELLERENREINRFRKETHDAYVGVVELSLLGESVLEWDDKDVAAYRRQRMTVDSMLCRFKSHYESVRIDSVRHLLEDKEKRLCAIMEALEQQADINRRIAKQVPVIVQTSRDRK
;
A
#
# COMPACT_ATOMS: atom_id res chain seq x y z
N MET A 1 -21.83 44.19 -73.34
CA MET A 1 -22.16 44.25 -71.86
C MET A 1 -22.33 42.90 -71.22
N SER A 2 -22.47 41.80 -71.89
CA SER A 2 -22.70 40.46 -71.30
C SER A 2 -21.40 39.70 -70.82
N GLU A 3 -20.22 40.00 -71.32
CA GLU A 3 -19.00 39.28 -70.93
C GLU A 3 -18.44 39.69 -69.58
N GLN A 4 -18.60 40.92 -69.14
CA GLN A 4 -18.16 41.38 -67.81
C GLN A 4 -18.97 40.79 -66.67
N PHE A 5 -20.25 40.47 -66.87
CA PHE A 5 -21.11 39.86 -65.84
C PHE A 5 -20.74 38.38 -65.60
N VAL A 6 -20.32 37.65 -66.61
CA VAL A 6 -19.95 36.23 -66.52
C VAL A 6 -18.60 36.05 -65.80
N THR A 7 -17.65 36.95 -65.97
CA THR A 7 -16.34 36.92 -65.27
C THR A 7 -16.49 37.27 -63.79
N THR A 8 -17.32 38.22 -63.45
CA THR A 8 -17.56 38.62 -62.04
C THR A 8 -18.26 37.49 -61.24
N THR A 9 -19.21 36.77 -61.84
CA THR A 9 -19.85 35.62 -61.16
C THR A 9 -18.93 34.45 -60.97
N LYS A 10 -17.96 34.18 -61.87
CA LYS A 10 -16.96 33.14 -61.70
C LYS A 10 -15.96 33.44 -60.59
N HIS A 11 -15.53 34.73 -60.45
CA HIS A 11 -14.67 35.17 -59.36
C HIS A 11 -15.37 35.11 -57.99
N PHE A 12 -16.64 35.51 -57.93
CA PHE A 12 -17.46 35.46 -56.72
C PHE A 12 -17.63 34.00 -56.24
N ARG A 13 -17.91 33.05 -57.13
CA ARG A 13 -18.03 31.63 -56.78
C ARG A 13 -16.70 31.05 -56.27
N LYS A 14 -15.55 31.42 -56.83
CA LYS A 14 -14.22 31.00 -56.35
C LYS A 14 -13.93 31.60 -54.93
N LEU A 15 -14.31 32.83 -54.70
CA LEU A 15 -14.10 33.47 -53.40
C LEU A 15 -15.00 32.85 -52.30
N LEU A 16 -16.24 32.53 -52.67
CA LEU A 16 -17.17 31.79 -51.76
C LEU A 16 -16.69 30.39 -51.47
N ALA A 17 -16.18 29.66 -52.46
CA ALA A 17 -15.60 28.33 -52.25
C ALA A 17 -14.33 28.37 -51.38
N ALA A 18 -13.46 29.35 -51.60
CA ALA A 18 -12.26 29.56 -50.77
C ALA A 18 -12.61 29.90 -49.31
N GLY A 19 -13.62 30.78 -49.07
CA GLY A 19 -14.11 31.08 -47.75
C GLY A 19 -14.71 29.85 -47.03
N TYR A 20 -15.49 29.04 -47.74
CA TYR A 20 -16.04 27.81 -47.18
C TYR A 20 -14.93 26.79 -46.82
N LEU A 21 -13.94 26.63 -47.68
CA LEU A 21 -12.79 25.74 -47.43
C LEU A 21 -11.99 26.20 -46.21
N LEU A 22 -11.81 27.48 -46.01
CA LEU A 22 -11.12 28.06 -44.87
C LEU A 22 -11.88 27.78 -43.55
N ILE A 23 -13.23 27.92 -43.57
CA ILE A 23 -14.09 27.59 -42.43
C ILE A 23 -13.96 26.08 -42.08
N VAL A 24 -14.01 25.21 -43.07
CA VAL A 24 -13.89 23.76 -42.87
C VAL A 24 -12.53 23.41 -42.26
N LEU A 25 -11.43 24.03 -42.72
CA LEU A 25 -10.08 23.83 -42.14
C LEU A 25 -10.01 24.34 -40.70
N LEU A 26 -10.61 25.48 -40.38
CA LEU A 26 -10.62 26.00 -39.00
C LEU A 26 -11.42 25.09 -38.07
N VAL A 27 -12.60 24.67 -38.47
CA VAL A 27 -13.45 23.78 -37.68
C VAL A 27 -12.76 22.41 -37.49
N GLY A 28 -12.15 21.87 -38.56
CA GLY A 28 -11.37 20.63 -38.50
C GLY A 28 -10.18 20.73 -37.56
N GLY A 29 -9.46 21.86 -37.62
CA GLY A 29 -8.35 22.15 -36.68
C GLY A 29 -8.80 22.16 -35.22
N ILE A 30 -9.89 22.84 -34.91
CA ILE A 30 -10.46 22.90 -33.54
C ILE A 30 -10.85 21.48 -33.06
N ILE A 31 -11.49 20.70 -33.92
CA ILE A 31 -11.88 19.32 -33.57
C ILE A 31 -10.65 18.44 -33.31
N CYS A 32 -9.61 18.58 -34.12
CA CYS A 32 -8.38 17.80 -33.96
C CYS A 32 -7.65 18.17 -32.67
N THR A 33 -7.56 19.45 -32.31
CA THR A 33 -6.94 19.89 -31.04
C THR A 33 -7.75 19.39 -29.86
N TRP A 34 -9.06 19.50 -29.91
CA TRP A 34 -9.95 19.03 -28.85
C TRP A 34 -9.86 17.52 -28.61
N LEU A 35 -9.80 16.73 -29.67
CA LEU A 35 -9.59 15.27 -29.60
C LEU A 35 -8.21 14.92 -29.06
N GLY A 36 -7.18 15.72 -29.34
CA GLY A 36 -5.84 15.57 -28.76
C GLY A 36 -5.84 15.78 -27.23
N GLU A 37 -6.42 16.89 -26.79
CA GLU A 37 -6.50 17.22 -25.35
C GLU A 37 -7.30 16.17 -24.56
N TRP A 38 -8.35 15.59 -25.11
CA TRP A 38 -9.10 14.51 -24.48
C TRP A 38 -8.27 13.25 -24.26
N ARG A 39 -7.41 12.91 -25.21
CA ARG A 39 -6.49 11.77 -25.08
C ARG A 39 -5.45 12.01 -23.99
N ASP A 40 -4.92 13.21 -23.91
CA ASP A 40 -3.91 13.57 -22.91
C ASP A 40 -4.51 13.59 -21.50
N LEU A 41 -5.75 14.08 -21.36
CA LEU A 41 -6.50 14.03 -20.10
C LEU A 41 -6.74 12.59 -19.62
N GLU A 42 -7.12 11.69 -20.53
CA GLU A 42 -7.35 10.29 -20.18
C GLU A 42 -6.04 9.58 -19.73
N LEU A 43 -4.93 9.94 -20.35
CA LEU A 43 -3.60 9.43 -19.99
C LEU A 43 -3.15 9.94 -18.62
N LEU A 44 -3.30 11.24 -18.35
CA LEU A 44 -3.02 11.86 -17.06
C LEU A 44 -3.91 11.28 -15.94
N GLU A 45 -5.17 10.99 -16.25
CA GLU A 45 -6.10 10.41 -15.29
C GLU A 45 -5.72 8.96 -14.93
N ARG A 46 -5.18 8.19 -15.87
CA ARG A 46 -4.63 6.85 -15.63
C ARG A 46 -3.38 6.92 -14.76
N GLU A 47 -2.43 7.78 -15.10
CA GLU A 47 -1.21 7.98 -14.31
C GLU A 47 -1.54 8.44 -12.88
N ASN A 48 -2.46 9.38 -12.73
CA ASN A 48 -2.90 9.87 -11.42
C ASN A 48 -3.57 8.76 -10.59
N ARG A 49 -4.35 7.89 -11.21
CA ARG A 49 -4.93 6.71 -10.55
C ARG A 49 -3.87 5.73 -10.08
N GLU A 50 -2.84 5.48 -10.89
CA GLU A 50 -1.72 4.61 -10.50
C GLU A 50 -0.92 5.21 -9.33
N ILE A 51 -0.60 6.50 -9.38
CA ILE A 51 0.10 7.21 -8.31
C ILE A 51 -0.71 7.17 -7.01
N ASN A 52 -2.01 7.42 -7.07
CA ASN A 52 -2.87 7.40 -5.89
C ASN A 52 -3.01 5.99 -5.30
N ARG A 53 -3.12 4.96 -6.15
CA ARG A 53 -3.11 3.56 -5.71
C ARG A 53 -1.81 3.22 -5.01
N PHE A 54 -0.68 3.57 -5.60
CA PHE A 54 0.64 3.34 -5.06
C PHE A 54 0.86 4.06 -3.72
N ARG A 55 0.42 5.34 -3.63
CA ARG A 55 0.46 6.11 -2.38
C ARG A 55 -0.33 5.42 -1.27
N LYS A 56 -1.53 4.92 -1.59
CA LYS A 56 -2.37 4.20 -0.64
C LYS A 56 -1.70 2.90 -0.17
N GLU A 57 -1.20 2.09 -1.09
CA GLU A 57 -0.52 0.83 -0.76
C GLU A 57 0.72 1.08 0.12
N THR A 58 1.49 2.14 -0.16
CA THR A 58 2.65 2.54 0.65
C THR A 58 2.23 2.97 2.05
N HIS A 59 1.15 3.75 2.15
CA HIS A 59 0.61 4.18 3.43
C HIS A 59 0.14 2.99 4.27
N ASP A 60 -0.61 2.06 3.67
CA ASP A 60 -1.13 0.87 4.35
C ASP A 60 0.02 -0.03 4.85
N ALA A 61 1.08 -0.19 4.04
CA ALA A 61 2.27 -0.93 4.47
C ALA A 61 3.00 -0.23 5.62
N TYR A 62 3.15 1.10 5.56
CA TYR A 62 3.77 1.88 6.63
C TYR A 62 2.99 1.76 7.94
N VAL A 63 1.66 1.94 7.88
CA VAL A 63 0.78 1.77 9.06
C VAL A 63 0.92 0.37 9.64
N GLY A 64 0.89 -0.67 8.80
CA GLY A 64 1.06 -2.05 9.24
C GLY A 64 2.40 -2.31 9.94
N VAL A 65 3.51 -1.74 9.44
CA VAL A 65 4.83 -1.83 10.11
C VAL A 65 4.82 -1.13 11.47
N VAL A 66 4.22 0.06 11.55
CA VAL A 66 4.10 0.82 12.80
C VAL A 66 3.25 0.07 13.82
N GLU A 67 2.09 -0.46 13.42
CA GLU A 67 1.23 -1.27 14.28
C GLU A 67 1.96 -2.50 14.82
N LEU A 68 2.67 -3.25 13.97
CA LEU A 68 3.50 -4.38 14.40
C LEU A 68 4.62 -3.96 15.36
N SER A 69 5.14 -2.74 15.20
CA SER A 69 6.16 -2.22 16.09
C SER A 69 5.62 -1.92 17.48
N LEU A 70 4.39 -1.43 17.57
CA LEU A 70 3.72 -1.09 18.82
C LEU A 70 3.15 -2.33 19.54
N LEU A 71 2.61 -3.30 18.79
CA LEU A 71 2.01 -4.51 19.36
C LEU A 71 2.95 -5.31 20.29
N GLY A 72 4.25 -5.23 20.08
CA GLY A 72 5.22 -5.97 20.93
C GLY A 72 5.49 -5.34 22.30
N GLU A 73 4.95 -4.16 22.61
CA GLU A 73 5.21 -3.49 23.89
C GLU A 73 4.44 -4.13 25.05
N SER A 74 3.30 -4.76 24.79
CA SER A 74 2.45 -5.43 25.79
C SER A 74 2.62 -6.95 25.85
N VAL A 75 3.74 -7.48 25.36
CA VAL A 75 3.97 -8.93 25.22
C VAL A 75 3.82 -9.74 26.54
N LEU A 76 3.99 -9.09 27.68
CA LEU A 76 3.85 -9.73 29.00
C LEU A 76 2.40 -10.16 29.33
N GLU A 77 1.42 -9.59 28.63
CA GLU A 77 -0.02 -9.86 28.80
C GLU A 77 -0.57 -10.76 27.69
N TRP A 78 0.28 -11.18 26.75
CA TRP A 78 -0.14 -11.95 25.58
C TRP A 78 -0.47 -13.40 25.92
N ASP A 79 -1.47 -13.93 25.19
CA ASP A 79 -1.78 -15.35 25.13
C ASP A 79 -1.37 -15.94 23.75
N ASP A 80 -1.57 -17.23 23.55
CA ASP A 80 -1.27 -17.94 22.29
C ASP A 80 -2.03 -17.34 21.09
N LYS A 81 -3.22 -16.74 21.34
CA LYS A 81 -4.02 -16.13 20.29
C LYS A 81 -3.42 -14.82 19.83
N ASP A 82 -2.81 -14.07 20.74
CA ASP A 82 -2.14 -12.81 20.44
C ASP A 82 -0.88 -13.05 19.60
N VAL A 83 -0.11 -14.09 19.92
CA VAL A 83 1.03 -14.54 19.11
C VAL A 83 0.57 -14.94 17.70
N ALA A 84 -0.53 -15.69 17.61
CA ALA A 84 -1.08 -16.09 16.31
C ALA A 84 -1.64 -14.90 15.51
N ALA A 85 -2.21 -13.90 16.19
CA ALA A 85 -2.68 -12.66 15.56
C ALA A 85 -1.50 -11.82 15.04
N TYR A 86 -0.45 -11.64 15.85
CA TYR A 86 0.79 -10.97 15.46
C TYR A 86 1.40 -11.61 14.20
N ARG A 87 1.52 -12.93 14.20
CA ARG A 87 2.08 -13.70 13.07
C ARG A 87 1.27 -13.50 11.79
N ARG A 88 -0.05 -13.51 11.86
CA ARG A 88 -0.94 -13.23 10.72
C ARG A 88 -0.74 -11.82 10.18
N GLN A 89 -0.69 -10.84 11.06
CA GLN A 89 -0.48 -9.44 10.67
C GLN A 89 0.91 -9.24 10.05
N ARG A 90 1.95 -9.85 10.62
CA ARG A 90 3.30 -9.83 10.03
C ARG A 90 3.32 -10.41 8.61
N MET A 91 2.66 -11.55 8.37
CA MET A 91 2.58 -12.14 7.03
C MET A 91 1.89 -11.19 6.03
N THR A 92 0.85 -10.49 6.48
CA THR A 92 0.15 -9.50 5.65
C THR A 92 1.08 -8.35 5.27
N VAL A 93 1.78 -7.76 6.25
CA VAL A 93 2.75 -6.70 6.02
C VAL A 93 3.90 -7.17 5.15
N ASP A 94 4.43 -8.39 5.38
CA ASP A 94 5.48 -9.00 4.55
C ASP A 94 5.05 -9.11 3.09
N SER A 95 3.81 -9.54 2.83
CA SER A 95 3.27 -9.61 1.48
C SER A 95 3.13 -8.24 0.80
N MET A 96 2.80 -7.19 1.58
CA MET A 96 2.77 -5.82 1.09
C MET A 96 4.18 -5.33 0.73
N LEU A 97 5.15 -5.54 1.61
CA LEU A 97 6.55 -5.16 1.39
C LEU A 97 7.16 -5.87 0.18
N CYS A 98 6.82 -7.14 -0.05
CA CYS A 98 7.26 -7.89 -1.23
C CYS A 98 6.79 -7.26 -2.55
N ARG A 99 5.59 -6.66 -2.59
CA ARG A 99 5.10 -5.96 -3.79
C ARG A 99 5.91 -4.72 -4.11
N PHE A 100 6.44 -4.03 -3.08
CA PHE A 100 7.28 -2.86 -3.28
C PHE A 100 8.69 -3.18 -3.73
N LYS A 101 9.17 -4.40 -3.49
CA LYS A 101 10.53 -4.83 -3.85
C LYS A 101 10.85 -4.66 -5.35
N SER A 102 9.84 -4.70 -6.21
CA SER A 102 10.00 -4.48 -7.65
C SER A 102 10.17 -3.00 -8.05
N HIS A 103 9.83 -2.04 -7.15
CA HIS A 103 9.79 -0.61 -7.44
C HIS A 103 10.79 0.21 -6.63
N TYR A 104 11.35 -0.36 -5.53
CA TYR A 104 12.29 0.33 -4.63
C TYR A 104 13.57 -0.47 -4.41
N GLU A 105 14.56 0.18 -3.80
CA GLU A 105 15.79 -0.46 -3.34
C GLU A 105 15.47 -1.69 -2.50
N SER A 106 15.65 -2.86 -3.08
CA SER A 106 15.36 -4.16 -2.47
C SER A 106 16.04 -4.36 -1.11
N VAL A 107 17.22 -3.76 -0.93
CA VAL A 107 18.04 -3.86 0.29
C VAL A 107 17.33 -3.26 1.51
N ARG A 108 16.66 -2.10 1.37
CA ARG A 108 15.94 -1.47 2.50
C ARG A 108 14.70 -2.24 2.89
N ILE A 109 13.97 -2.76 1.90
CA ILE A 109 12.78 -3.57 2.15
C ILE A 109 13.17 -4.88 2.83
N ASP A 110 14.22 -5.55 2.36
CA ASP A 110 14.73 -6.78 2.96
C ASP A 110 15.21 -6.53 4.39
N SER A 111 15.83 -5.38 4.68
CA SER A 111 16.22 -5.01 6.06
C SER A 111 15.01 -4.87 6.99
N VAL A 112 13.94 -4.21 6.54
CA VAL A 112 12.70 -4.07 7.34
C VAL A 112 12.07 -5.44 7.58
N ARG A 113 11.99 -6.29 6.57
CA ARG A 113 11.46 -7.67 6.69
C ARG A 113 12.26 -8.49 7.69
N HIS A 114 13.58 -8.40 7.64
CA HIS A 114 14.47 -9.11 8.56
C HIS A 114 14.29 -8.63 10.01
N LEU A 115 14.16 -7.31 10.22
CA LEU A 115 13.88 -6.76 11.55
C LEU A 115 12.54 -7.23 12.11
N LEU A 116 11.50 -7.33 11.29
CA LEU A 116 10.20 -7.86 11.71
C LEU A 116 10.27 -9.36 12.06
N GLU A 117 11.03 -10.14 11.30
CA GLU A 117 11.27 -11.55 11.57
C GLU A 117 12.04 -11.75 12.87
N ASP A 118 13.10 -10.99 13.10
CA ASP A 118 13.88 -11.04 14.34
C ASP A 118 13.04 -10.63 15.56
N LYS A 119 12.17 -9.63 15.38
CA LYS A 119 11.22 -9.24 16.44
C LYS A 119 10.28 -10.40 16.76
N GLU A 120 9.69 -11.08 15.78
CA GLU A 120 8.84 -12.25 16.03
C GLU A 120 9.58 -13.33 16.81
N LYS A 121 10.82 -13.66 16.43
CA LYS A 121 11.65 -14.66 17.14
C LYS A 121 11.85 -14.27 18.60
N ARG A 122 12.14 -13.00 18.86
CA ARG A 122 12.31 -12.50 20.24
C ARG A 122 11.03 -12.56 21.05
N LEU A 123 9.88 -12.21 20.44
CA LEU A 123 8.58 -12.30 21.10
C LEU A 123 8.24 -13.75 21.47
N CYS A 124 8.45 -14.70 20.56
CA CYS A 124 8.27 -16.13 20.83
C CYS A 124 9.17 -16.61 21.98
N ALA A 125 10.46 -16.22 22.00
CA ALA A 125 11.38 -16.58 23.07
C ALA A 125 10.96 -16.01 24.44
N ILE A 126 10.42 -14.80 24.48
CA ILE A 126 9.87 -14.19 25.71
C ILE A 126 8.66 -14.99 26.20
N MET A 127 7.75 -15.37 25.32
CA MET A 127 6.57 -16.19 25.65
C MET A 127 6.98 -17.54 26.24
N GLU A 128 7.92 -18.26 25.59
CA GLU A 128 8.46 -19.52 26.10
C GLU A 128 9.09 -19.36 27.50
N ALA A 129 9.85 -18.28 27.72
CA ALA A 129 10.45 -18.01 29.02
C ALA A 129 9.39 -17.74 30.11
N LEU A 130 8.29 -17.02 29.77
CA LEU A 130 7.18 -16.76 30.68
C LEU A 130 6.44 -18.06 31.06
N GLU A 131 6.21 -18.95 30.08
CA GLU A 131 5.58 -20.25 30.34
C GLU A 131 6.46 -21.12 31.27
N GLN A 132 7.75 -21.17 31.01
CA GLN A 132 8.70 -21.89 31.88
C GLN A 132 8.68 -21.33 33.29
N GLN A 133 8.68 -20.00 33.44
CA GLN A 133 8.59 -19.37 34.76
C GLN A 133 7.28 -19.69 35.48
N ALA A 134 6.17 -19.69 34.75
CA ALA A 134 4.85 -20.07 35.32
C ALA A 134 4.84 -21.52 35.79
N ASP A 135 5.46 -22.44 35.05
CA ASP A 135 5.56 -23.86 35.42
C ASP A 135 6.43 -24.07 36.67
N ILE A 136 7.57 -23.36 36.76
CA ILE A 136 8.45 -23.38 37.96
C ILE A 136 7.62 -22.87 39.16
N ASN A 137 6.95 -21.78 39.04
CA ASN A 137 6.12 -21.21 40.10
C ASN A 137 5.00 -22.17 40.56
N ARG A 138 4.34 -22.87 39.62
CA ARG A 138 3.34 -23.91 39.94
C ARG A 138 3.96 -25.09 40.70
N ARG A 139 5.17 -25.54 40.35
CA ARG A 139 5.89 -26.62 41.04
C ARG A 139 6.25 -26.22 42.46
N ILE A 140 6.80 -25.01 42.65
CA ILE A 140 7.12 -24.45 43.97
C ILE A 140 5.83 -24.36 44.81
N ALA A 141 4.77 -23.83 44.28
CA ALA A 141 3.49 -23.71 44.99
C ALA A 141 2.91 -25.03 45.47
N LYS A 142 3.15 -26.11 44.68
CA LYS A 142 2.75 -27.49 45.09
C LYS A 142 3.65 -28.09 46.18
N GLN A 143 4.92 -27.72 46.26
CA GLN A 143 5.86 -28.27 47.24
C GLN A 143 5.83 -27.54 48.61
N VAL A 144 5.47 -26.26 48.63
CA VAL A 144 5.41 -25.46 49.87
C VAL A 144 4.53 -26.10 50.93
N PRO A 145 3.29 -26.56 50.68
CA PRO A 145 2.41 -27.15 51.70
C PRO A 145 3.00 -28.47 52.24
N VAL A 146 3.70 -29.24 51.43
CA VAL A 146 4.34 -30.51 51.87
C VAL A 146 5.49 -30.26 52.85
N ILE A 147 6.28 -29.23 52.62
CA ILE A 147 7.38 -28.83 53.50
C ILE A 147 6.88 -28.33 54.82
N VAL A 148 5.78 -27.57 54.83
CA VAL A 148 5.16 -27.05 56.08
C VAL A 148 4.57 -28.18 56.91
N GLN A 149 3.93 -29.17 56.31
CA GLN A 149 3.43 -30.36 57.02
C GLN A 149 4.53 -31.21 57.65
N THR A 150 5.57 -31.52 56.85
CA THR A 150 6.72 -32.33 57.39
C THR A 150 7.47 -31.66 58.52
N SER A 151 7.51 -30.33 58.58
CA SER A 151 8.11 -29.60 59.68
C SER A 151 7.22 -29.53 60.94
N ARG A 152 5.92 -29.73 60.79
CA ARG A 152 4.94 -29.79 61.90
C ARG A 152 4.90 -31.14 62.59
N ASP A 153 5.10 -32.20 61.81
CA ASP A 153 5.10 -33.59 62.32
C ASP A 153 6.42 -34.00 63.03
N ARG A 154 7.43 -33.11 63.02
CA ARG A 154 8.73 -33.33 63.74
C ARG A 154 8.83 -32.66 65.10
N LYS A 155 7.76 -32.03 65.60
CA LYS A 155 7.68 -31.47 66.93
C LYS A 155 6.79 -32.36 67.81
#